data_3fc2b38ffe6b80490020a3e1a5e85f83
#
_entry.id   3fc2b38ffe6b80490020a3e1a5e85f83
#
_cell.length_a   1.000
_cell.length_b   1.000
_cell.length_c   1.000
_cell.angle_alpha   90.00
_cell.angle_beta   90.00
_cell.angle_gamma   90.00
#
_symmetry.space_group_name_H-M   'P 1'
#
loop_
_entity.id
_entity.type
_entity.pdbx_description
1 polymer ?
#
loop_
_entity_poly.entity_id
_entity_poly.type
_entity_poly.pdbx_seq_one_letter_code
_entity_poly.pdbx_strand_id
1 'polypeptide(L)'
;MKKTFLLLCVAMLMASCGDGSSEAGPTPPNNEGGQVVPETPVVPEEPEKPMPNLSKSSKAVTAGTLYRTRLYDADFGGYLTLDIWTPEGYNTKEKYPVVYMHDGQMLYDKNSSWNRQAWEIDEVGGKLIAEGTIRPFIAVGIHSIDNSRICDLMPERILNEYFDTEKYSTTGFESYCNKELRGDEYIGMIVNTIKPAVDSIFSTLPDRDNTAIMGSSMGGLISFYGMCERSDVFGAAICMSTHLSVSGEKGWAEAVFAYLRDKLPTDGQHRLYFDCGNKTSDQYYVPFYNEMIKIPTELGYTADNYANGYYPGAAHEEKSWAARVNVPLTFLYGK
;
A
#
# COMPACT_ATOMS: atom_id res chain seq x y z
N MET A 1 21.23 3.17 34.59
CA MET A 1 21.04 1.95 35.42
C MET A 1 20.36 0.90 34.52
N LYS A 2 21.13 -0.07 34.06
CA LYS A 2 20.65 -1.14 33.14
C LYS A 2 19.80 -2.11 33.92
N LYS A 3 18.54 -2.35 33.55
CA LYS A 3 17.71 -3.46 34.04
C LYS A 3 17.65 -4.53 32.98
N THR A 4 18.42 -5.58 33.20
CA THR A 4 18.41 -6.84 32.46
C THR A 4 17.19 -7.64 32.89
N PHE A 5 16.29 -7.97 31.98
CA PHE A 5 15.22 -8.95 32.21
C PHE A 5 15.70 -10.33 31.79
N LEU A 6 15.76 -11.23 32.77
CA LEU A 6 16.16 -12.62 32.62
C LEU A 6 14.89 -13.45 32.32
N LEU A 7 14.84 -14.05 31.16
CA LEU A 7 13.77 -14.99 30.77
C LEU A 7 14.09 -16.38 31.32
N LEU A 8 13.24 -16.93 32.18
CA LEU A 8 13.37 -18.25 32.81
C LEU A 8 12.57 -19.26 31.98
N CYS A 9 13.28 -20.11 31.22
CA CYS A 9 12.68 -21.27 30.57
C CYS A 9 12.58 -22.42 31.60
N VAL A 10 11.35 -22.85 31.89
CA VAL A 10 11.10 -24.10 32.65
C VAL A 10 10.81 -25.24 31.68
N ALA A 11 11.73 -26.15 31.55
CA ALA A 11 11.53 -27.40 30.86
C ALA A 11 10.99 -28.45 31.86
N MET A 12 9.82 -29.02 31.62
CA MET A 12 9.32 -30.19 32.32
C MET A 12 9.64 -31.45 31.52
N LEU A 13 10.57 -32.25 32.04
CA LEU A 13 10.76 -33.66 31.68
C LEU A 13 9.74 -34.53 32.44
N MET A 14 9.02 -35.35 31.74
CA MET A 14 8.33 -36.50 32.30
C MET A 14 8.98 -37.75 31.73
N ALA A 15 9.66 -38.49 32.62
CA ALA A 15 10.10 -39.84 32.36
C ALA A 15 9.03 -40.81 32.86
N SER A 16 8.74 -41.85 32.08
CA SER A 16 8.03 -43.03 32.54
C SER A 16 8.75 -44.26 32.03
N CYS A 17 9.30 -45.03 32.97
CA CYS A 17 9.87 -46.37 32.76
C CYS A 17 8.76 -47.42 32.75
N GLY A 18 8.95 -48.48 31.96
CA GLY A 18 8.15 -49.70 32.03
C GLY A 18 8.87 -50.85 31.34
N ASP A 19 9.50 -51.71 32.13
CA ASP A 19 10.14 -52.97 31.76
C ASP A 19 9.14 -54.01 31.25
N GLY A 20 9.60 -54.93 30.38
CA GLY A 20 8.85 -56.13 30.02
C GLY A 20 9.53 -56.92 28.91
N SER A 21 10.45 -57.84 29.37
CA SER A 21 11.10 -58.84 28.55
C SER A 21 10.16 -60.00 28.17
N SER A 22 10.20 -60.51 26.92
CA SER A 22 10.00 -61.92 26.61
C SER A 22 10.53 -62.27 25.22
N GLU A 23 11.31 -63.35 25.22
CA GLU A 23 11.89 -64.02 24.05
C GLU A 23 10.81 -64.65 23.17
N ALA A 24 11.00 -64.70 21.86
CA ALA A 24 10.39 -65.73 21.00
C ALA A 24 11.23 -65.92 19.72
N GLY A 25 11.41 -67.17 19.38
CA GLY A 25 12.27 -67.73 18.35
C GLY A 25 11.81 -67.52 16.90
N PRO A 26 12.56 -68.04 15.91
CA PRO A 26 12.53 -67.64 14.50
C PRO A 26 11.34 -68.32 13.76
N THR A 27 10.68 -67.47 12.94
CA THR A 27 9.66 -67.87 11.95
C THR A 27 10.22 -67.89 10.54
N PRO A 28 9.79 -68.80 9.66
CA PRO A 28 10.33 -68.93 8.30
C PRO A 28 9.82 -67.90 7.31
N PRO A 29 10.44 -67.71 6.14
CA PRO A 29 10.10 -66.69 5.19
C PRO A 29 8.82 -67.03 4.42
N ASN A 30 7.80 -66.19 4.53
CA ASN A 30 6.65 -66.20 3.65
C ASN A 30 6.92 -65.31 2.42
N ASN A 31 6.85 -65.97 1.29
CA ASN A 31 6.94 -65.35 -0.03
C ASN A 31 5.52 -64.96 -0.46
N GLU A 32 5.13 -63.74 -0.22
CA GLU A 32 3.87 -63.19 -0.80
C GLU A 32 4.19 -62.07 -1.78
N GLY A 33 3.83 -62.34 -3.05
CA GLY A 33 3.93 -61.39 -4.13
C GLY A 33 3.14 -60.11 -3.86
N GLY A 34 3.84 -59.03 -3.63
CA GLY A 34 3.25 -57.72 -3.53
C GLY A 34 2.62 -57.30 -4.85
N GLN A 35 1.30 -57.22 -4.88
CA GLN A 35 0.61 -56.50 -5.96
C GLN A 35 1.06 -55.03 -5.89
N VAL A 36 1.78 -54.57 -6.91
CA VAL A 36 2.03 -53.17 -7.15
C VAL A 36 0.69 -52.54 -7.49
N VAL A 37 0.10 -51.86 -6.53
CA VAL A 37 -1.05 -50.95 -6.79
C VAL A 37 -0.53 -49.84 -7.68
N PRO A 38 -1.10 -49.62 -8.87
CA PRO A 38 -0.68 -48.47 -9.69
C PRO A 38 -0.94 -47.21 -8.89
N GLU A 39 0.11 -46.40 -8.68
CA GLU A 39 -0.04 -45.06 -8.17
C GLU A 39 -0.99 -44.30 -9.08
N THR A 40 -2.08 -43.79 -8.53
CA THR A 40 -3.00 -42.91 -9.20
C THR A 40 -2.16 -41.71 -9.72
N PRO A 41 -2.24 -41.35 -11.01
CA PRO A 41 -1.49 -40.19 -11.52
C PRO A 41 -1.88 -38.98 -10.68
N VAL A 42 -0.91 -38.37 -10.01
CA VAL A 42 -1.08 -37.07 -9.37
C VAL A 42 -1.38 -36.09 -10.51
N VAL A 43 -2.65 -35.73 -10.67
CA VAL A 43 -3.06 -34.64 -11.55
C VAL A 43 -2.37 -33.40 -10.98
N PRO A 44 -1.53 -32.68 -11.76
CA PRO A 44 -0.95 -31.44 -11.28
C PRO A 44 -2.11 -30.53 -10.86
N GLU A 45 -2.12 -30.07 -9.60
CA GLU A 45 -3.03 -29.01 -9.19
C GLU A 45 -2.86 -27.86 -10.17
N GLU A 46 -3.95 -27.42 -10.82
CA GLU A 46 -3.93 -26.20 -11.61
C GLU A 46 -3.43 -25.09 -10.69
N PRO A 47 -2.44 -24.26 -11.13
CA PRO A 47 -1.95 -23.17 -10.31
C PRO A 47 -3.13 -22.30 -9.87
N GLU A 48 -3.26 -22.08 -8.57
CA GLU A 48 -4.33 -21.25 -8.01
C GLU A 48 -4.38 -19.93 -8.77
N LYS A 49 -5.58 -19.56 -9.25
CA LYS A 49 -5.76 -18.28 -9.94
C LYS A 49 -5.34 -17.16 -9.00
N PRO A 50 -4.46 -16.26 -9.39
CA PRO A 50 -3.93 -15.21 -8.50
C PRO A 50 -5.01 -14.28 -7.94
N MET A 51 -6.22 -14.27 -8.53
CA MET A 51 -7.41 -13.56 -8.03
C MET A 51 -8.65 -14.44 -8.15
N PRO A 52 -8.84 -15.46 -7.30
CA PRO A 52 -9.89 -16.49 -7.47
C PRO A 52 -11.31 -15.91 -7.40
N ASN A 53 -11.51 -14.77 -6.72
CA ASN A 53 -12.81 -14.15 -6.51
C ASN A 53 -12.99 -12.84 -7.30
N LEU A 54 -12.19 -12.63 -8.36
CA LEU A 54 -12.32 -11.44 -9.21
C LEU A 54 -13.66 -11.42 -9.93
N SER A 55 -14.44 -10.38 -9.72
CA SER A 55 -15.74 -10.18 -10.37
C SER A 55 -15.97 -8.70 -10.68
N LYS A 56 -16.84 -8.43 -11.66
CA LYS A 56 -17.30 -7.05 -11.86
C LYS A 56 -18.03 -6.57 -10.61
N SER A 57 -17.64 -5.40 -10.14
CA SER A 57 -18.29 -4.77 -9.00
C SER A 57 -19.70 -4.32 -9.36
N SER A 58 -20.64 -4.44 -8.42
CA SER A 58 -21.96 -3.85 -8.54
C SER A 58 -22.01 -2.36 -8.19
N LYS A 59 -20.88 -1.77 -7.76
CA LYS A 59 -20.78 -0.32 -7.52
C LYS A 59 -20.96 0.43 -8.83
N ALA A 60 -21.71 1.51 -8.78
CA ALA A 60 -21.85 2.41 -9.92
C ALA A 60 -20.53 3.15 -10.16
N VAL A 61 -20.03 3.06 -11.38
CA VAL A 61 -18.98 3.91 -11.94
C VAL A 61 -19.54 4.62 -13.16
N THR A 62 -19.11 5.84 -13.42
CA THR A 62 -19.61 6.67 -14.52
C THR A 62 -18.90 6.40 -15.83
N ALA A 63 -17.65 5.92 -15.76
CA ALA A 63 -16.84 5.54 -16.92
C ALA A 63 -16.00 4.29 -16.62
N GLY A 64 -15.73 3.49 -17.65
CA GLY A 64 -14.90 2.30 -17.53
C GLY A 64 -15.59 1.12 -16.83
N THR A 65 -14.80 0.23 -16.27
CA THR A 65 -15.29 -0.97 -15.56
C THR A 65 -14.57 -1.13 -14.24
N LEU A 66 -15.32 -1.37 -13.17
CA LEU A 66 -14.78 -1.66 -11.85
C LEU A 66 -14.87 -3.15 -11.54
N TYR A 67 -13.76 -3.72 -11.11
CA TYR A 67 -13.66 -5.09 -10.63
C TYR A 67 -13.38 -5.08 -9.14
N ARG A 68 -13.87 -6.12 -8.44
CA ARG A 68 -13.57 -6.34 -7.02
C ARG A 68 -13.01 -7.71 -6.80
N THR A 69 -12.02 -7.80 -5.92
CA THR A 69 -11.48 -9.07 -5.41
C THR A 69 -11.06 -8.92 -3.95
N ARG A 70 -10.70 -10.04 -3.33
CA ARG A 70 -10.02 -10.09 -2.04
C ARG A 70 -8.80 -10.98 -2.17
N LEU A 71 -7.66 -10.47 -1.76
CA LEU A 71 -6.41 -11.22 -1.71
C LEU A 71 -6.04 -11.47 -0.25
N TYR A 72 -5.54 -12.67 0.02
CA TYR A 72 -4.91 -13.00 1.29
C TYR A 72 -3.41 -12.82 1.17
N ASP A 73 -2.82 -12.18 2.17
CA ASP A 73 -1.38 -12.09 2.32
C ASP A 73 -0.99 -12.65 3.69
N ALA A 74 -0.06 -13.61 3.70
CA ALA A 74 0.33 -14.31 4.91
C ALA A 74 1.23 -13.47 5.82
N ASP A 75 2.10 -12.67 5.22
CA ASP A 75 3.02 -11.80 5.95
C ASP A 75 2.26 -10.61 6.55
N PHE A 76 1.34 -10.04 5.79
CA PHE A 76 0.40 -9.04 6.29
C PHE A 76 -0.64 -9.64 7.25
N GLY A 77 -0.86 -10.96 7.20
CA GLY A 77 -1.72 -11.70 8.13
C GLY A 77 -3.22 -11.47 7.93
N GLY A 78 -3.66 -11.18 6.69
CA GLY A 78 -5.08 -10.90 6.46
C GLY A 78 -5.51 -10.79 5.01
N TYR A 79 -6.82 -10.56 4.86
CA TYR A 79 -7.44 -10.30 3.56
C TYR A 79 -7.55 -8.79 3.32
N LEU A 80 -7.19 -8.37 2.11
CA LEU A 80 -7.45 -7.04 1.61
C LEU A 80 -8.45 -7.06 0.48
N THR A 81 -9.37 -6.13 0.51
CA THR A 81 -10.31 -5.89 -0.59
C THR A 81 -9.66 -4.93 -1.58
N LEU A 82 -9.72 -5.28 -2.85
CA LEU A 82 -9.25 -4.44 -3.95
C LEU A 82 -10.41 -4.07 -4.85
N ASP A 83 -10.47 -2.80 -5.23
CA ASP A 83 -11.30 -2.27 -6.31
C ASP A 83 -10.39 -1.87 -7.46
N ILE A 84 -10.48 -2.56 -8.59
CA ILE A 84 -9.61 -2.36 -9.76
C ILE A 84 -10.44 -1.74 -10.87
N TRP A 85 -10.13 -0.50 -11.21
CA TRP A 85 -10.78 0.23 -12.30
C TRP A 85 -9.95 0.16 -13.57
N THR A 86 -10.62 -0.17 -14.68
CA THR A 86 -10.06 -0.12 -16.03
C THR A 86 -10.79 0.95 -16.85
N PRO A 87 -10.09 1.72 -17.69
CA PRO A 87 -10.70 2.80 -18.46
C PRO A 87 -11.70 2.29 -19.50
N GLU A 88 -12.54 3.18 -20.00
CA GLU A 88 -13.40 2.88 -21.13
C GLU A 88 -12.55 2.45 -22.34
N GLY A 89 -13.00 1.41 -23.04
CA GLY A 89 -12.24 0.84 -24.16
C GLY A 89 -11.03 -0.02 -23.77
N TYR A 90 -10.85 -0.33 -22.47
CA TYR A 90 -9.80 -1.25 -22.03
C TYR A 90 -9.81 -2.55 -22.83
N ASN A 91 -8.65 -2.97 -23.33
CA ASN A 91 -8.46 -4.22 -24.06
C ASN A 91 -7.09 -4.83 -23.77
N THR A 92 -6.92 -6.13 -24.03
CA THR A 92 -5.69 -6.86 -23.73
C THR A 92 -4.60 -6.72 -24.80
N LYS A 93 -4.85 -5.99 -25.90
CA LYS A 93 -3.86 -5.74 -26.94
C LYS A 93 -2.97 -4.53 -26.63
N GLU A 94 -3.46 -3.65 -25.78
CA GLU A 94 -2.74 -2.48 -25.28
C GLU A 94 -2.21 -2.73 -23.86
N LYS A 95 -1.22 -1.96 -23.46
CA LYS A 95 -0.63 -2.00 -22.15
C LYS A 95 -0.85 -0.69 -21.40
N TYR A 96 -1.15 -0.78 -20.12
CA TYR A 96 -1.58 0.35 -19.30
C TYR A 96 -0.67 0.56 -18.10
N PRO A 97 -0.27 1.80 -17.78
CA PRO A 97 0.35 2.11 -16.51
C PRO A 97 -0.64 1.92 -15.36
N VAL A 98 -0.13 1.68 -14.16
CA VAL A 98 -0.93 1.37 -12.99
C VAL A 98 -0.65 2.38 -11.86
N VAL A 99 -1.71 2.86 -11.21
CA VAL A 99 -1.62 3.57 -9.94
C VAL A 99 -2.27 2.76 -8.83
N TYR A 100 -1.49 2.49 -7.77
CA TYR A 100 -1.96 1.86 -6.54
C TYR A 100 -2.41 2.96 -5.58
N MET A 101 -3.68 2.94 -5.19
CA MET A 101 -4.30 3.99 -4.39
C MET A 101 -4.77 3.45 -3.05
N HIS A 102 -4.40 4.15 -1.99
CA HIS A 102 -4.85 3.84 -0.63
C HIS A 102 -6.32 4.24 -0.44
N ASP A 103 -6.94 3.69 0.61
CA ASP A 103 -8.34 3.97 0.96
C ASP A 103 -9.31 3.67 -0.21
N GLY A 104 -9.15 2.51 -0.85
CA GLY A 104 -9.87 2.10 -2.08
C GLY A 104 -11.39 2.19 -1.98
N GLN A 105 -11.96 2.08 -0.76
CA GLN A 105 -13.40 2.26 -0.52
C GLN A 105 -13.89 3.68 -0.78
N MET A 106 -12.98 4.68 -0.83
CA MET A 106 -13.28 6.10 -1.00
C MET A 106 -13.17 6.60 -2.44
N LEU A 107 -12.71 5.78 -3.40
CA LEU A 107 -12.27 6.26 -4.70
C LEU A 107 -13.39 6.49 -5.71
N TYR A 108 -14.48 5.70 -5.67
CA TYR A 108 -15.46 5.62 -6.76
C TYR A 108 -16.87 5.99 -6.32
N ASP A 109 -17.47 5.26 -5.39
CA ASP A 109 -18.87 5.40 -5.01
C ASP A 109 -19.02 6.02 -3.63
N LYS A 110 -19.55 7.25 -3.58
CA LYS A 110 -19.85 7.96 -2.32
C LYS A 110 -20.79 7.20 -1.38
N ASN A 111 -21.63 6.29 -1.91
CA ASN A 111 -22.53 5.51 -1.07
C ASN A 111 -21.81 4.39 -0.31
N SER A 112 -20.61 4.00 -0.77
CA SER A 112 -19.78 2.99 -0.11
C SER A 112 -18.72 3.58 0.82
N SER A 113 -18.56 4.90 0.83
CA SER A 113 -17.60 5.60 1.67
C SER A 113 -18.20 5.92 3.05
N TRP A 114 -17.34 6.05 4.08
CA TRP A 114 -17.82 6.32 5.46
C TRP A 114 -18.42 7.71 5.64
N ASN A 115 -17.97 8.70 4.86
CA ASN A 115 -18.43 10.11 4.96
C ASN A 115 -19.32 10.55 3.80
N ARG A 116 -19.74 9.60 2.93
CA ARG A 116 -20.57 9.84 1.73
C ARG A 116 -19.93 10.81 0.72
N GLN A 117 -18.61 10.81 0.63
CA GLN A 117 -17.84 11.52 -0.37
C GLN A 117 -16.98 10.51 -1.13
N ALA A 118 -16.54 10.84 -2.35
CA ALA A 118 -15.64 10.02 -3.14
C ALA A 118 -14.59 10.90 -3.82
N TRP A 119 -13.49 10.26 -4.25
CA TRP A 119 -12.44 10.90 -5.04
C TRP A 119 -12.81 11.09 -6.51
N GLU A 120 -13.88 10.42 -6.96
CA GLU A 120 -14.38 10.51 -8.33
C GLU A 120 -13.31 10.15 -9.37
N ILE A 121 -12.52 9.10 -9.11
CA ILE A 121 -11.39 8.70 -9.97
C ILE A 121 -11.85 8.26 -11.35
N ASP A 122 -12.97 7.56 -11.43
CA ASP A 122 -13.56 7.11 -12.71
C ASP A 122 -14.16 8.28 -13.50
N GLU A 123 -14.80 9.24 -12.82
CA GLU A 123 -15.35 10.44 -13.46
C GLU A 123 -14.22 11.31 -14.03
N VAL A 124 -13.27 11.67 -13.16
CA VAL A 124 -12.19 12.60 -13.54
C VAL A 124 -11.21 11.93 -14.51
N GLY A 125 -10.77 10.71 -14.20
CA GLY A 125 -9.86 9.95 -15.06
C GLY A 125 -10.49 9.63 -16.42
N GLY A 126 -11.74 9.15 -16.42
CA GLY A 126 -12.50 8.87 -17.63
C GLY A 126 -12.67 10.09 -18.52
N LYS A 127 -13.00 11.25 -17.94
CA LYS A 127 -13.11 12.53 -18.65
C LYS A 127 -11.78 12.94 -19.29
N LEU A 128 -10.69 12.94 -18.53
CA LEU A 128 -9.36 13.34 -19.04
C LEU A 128 -8.86 12.41 -20.17
N ILE A 129 -9.17 11.11 -20.09
CA ILE A 129 -8.87 10.13 -21.15
C ILE A 129 -9.69 10.44 -22.40
N ALA A 130 -11.02 10.64 -22.26
CA ALA A 130 -11.91 10.93 -23.37
C ALA A 130 -11.55 12.26 -24.08
N GLU A 131 -11.08 13.27 -23.35
CA GLU A 131 -10.58 14.52 -23.88
C GLU A 131 -9.18 14.39 -24.52
N GLY A 132 -8.51 13.23 -24.36
CA GLY A 132 -7.16 13.00 -24.87
C GLY A 132 -6.06 13.75 -24.11
N THR A 133 -6.37 14.32 -22.96
CA THR A 133 -5.44 15.06 -22.09
C THR A 133 -4.39 14.14 -21.46
N ILE A 134 -4.81 12.95 -21.05
CA ILE A 134 -3.95 11.93 -20.46
C ILE A 134 -4.02 10.62 -21.24
N ARG A 135 -3.00 9.77 -21.09
CA ARG A 135 -3.04 8.38 -21.56
C ARG A 135 -3.93 7.53 -20.64
N PRO A 136 -4.60 6.47 -21.17
CA PRO A 136 -5.36 5.54 -20.35
C PRO A 136 -4.48 4.84 -19.30
N PHE A 137 -5.05 4.57 -18.12
CA PHE A 137 -4.39 3.93 -16.99
C PHE A 137 -5.32 2.97 -16.24
N ILE A 138 -4.78 2.12 -15.40
CA ILE A 138 -5.49 1.26 -14.45
C ILE A 138 -5.32 1.83 -13.05
N ALA A 139 -6.40 1.94 -12.28
CA ALA A 139 -6.35 2.31 -10.88
C ALA A 139 -6.70 1.13 -9.97
N VAL A 140 -5.82 0.81 -9.03
CA VAL A 140 -5.98 -0.27 -8.06
C VAL A 140 -6.22 0.35 -6.69
N GLY A 141 -7.48 0.39 -6.26
CA GLY A 141 -7.86 0.88 -4.94
C GLY A 141 -7.72 -0.20 -3.89
N ILE A 142 -6.85 0.01 -2.92
CA ILE A 142 -6.61 -0.89 -1.80
C ILE A 142 -7.43 -0.39 -0.62
N HIS A 143 -8.41 -1.20 -0.18
CA HIS A 143 -9.26 -0.83 0.95
C HIS A 143 -8.46 -0.82 2.25
N SER A 144 -8.59 0.23 3.02
CA SER A 144 -8.08 0.24 4.39
C SER A 144 -8.94 -0.62 5.31
N ILE A 145 -8.33 -1.14 6.37
CA ILE A 145 -9.02 -1.90 7.42
C ILE A 145 -9.34 -0.93 8.56
N ASP A 146 -10.63 -0.75 8.87
CA ASP A 146 -11.15 0.31 9.75
C ASP A 146 -10.35 0.54 11.04
N ASN A 147 -10.03 -0.53 11.78
CA ASN A 147 -9.37 -0.42 13.08
C ASN A 147 -7.83 -0.48 13.03
N SER A 148 -7.23 -0.63 11.86
CA SER A 148 -5.77 -0.71 11.71
C SER A 148 -5.20 0.30 10.72
N ARG A 149 -6.04 1.03 9.98
CA ARG A 149 -5.63 1.97 8.93
C ARG A 149 -4.45 2.86 9.32
N ILE A 150 -4.48 3.43 10.52
CA ILE A 150 -3.41 4.33 10.96
C ILE A 150 -2.11 3.57 11.15
N CYS A 151 -2.18 2.39 11.76
CA CYS A 151 -1.01 1.55 12.00
C CYS A 151 -0.46 0.96 10.69
N ASP A 152 -1.36 0.56 9.76
CA ASP A 152 -0.98 0.00 8.46
C ASP A 152 -0.36 1.05 7.52
N LEU A 153 -0.74 2.33 7.67
CA LEU A 153 -0.23 3.42 6.84
C LEU A 153 0.82 4.30 7.54
N MET A 154 1.34 3.86 8.70
CA MET A 154 2.38 4.58 9.43
C MET A 154 3.77 4.04 9.08
N PRO A 155 4.68 4.89 8.54
CA PRO A 155 6.05 4.51 8.22
C PRO A 155 6.89 4.24 9.48
N GLU A 156 7.20 2.98 9.76
CA GLU A 156 7.96 2.59 10.97
C GLU A 156 9.35 3.19 11.01
N ARG A 157 10.08 3.20 9.90
CA ARG A 157 11.45 3.73 9.88
C ARG A 157 11.53 5.19 10.21
N ILE A 158 10.53 5.99 9.78
CA ILE A 158 10.51 7.41 10.13
C ILE A 158 10.43 7.56 11.65
N LEU A 159 9.59 6.75 12.31
CA LEU A 159 9.47 6.78 13.76
C LEU A 159 10.70 6.19 14.45
N ASN A 160 11.22 5.07 13.98
CA ASN A 160 12.26 4.32 14.68
C ASN A 160 13.68 4.89 14.47
N GLU A 161 13.94 5.49 13.30
CA GLU A 161 15.29 5.89 12.91
C GLU A 161 15.48 7.42 12.86
N TYR A 162 14.41 8.21 12.67
CA TYR A 162 14.51 9.65 12.43
C TYR A 162 13.80 10.50 13.51
N PHE A 163 12.89 9.89 14.29
CA PHE A 163 12.19 10.63 15.34
C PHE A 163 13.06 10.80 16.59
N ASP A 164 13.27 12.04 17.00
CA ASP A 164 14.11 12.38 18.16
C ASP A 164 13.33 12.19 19.46
N THR A 165 13.45 10.99 20.05
CA THR A 165 12.80 10.62 21.32
C THR A 165 13.44 11.29 22.55
N GLU A 166 14.61 11.91 22.43
CA GLU A 166 15.21 12.71 23.51
C GLU A 166 14.57 14.09 23.60
N LYS A 167 14.13 14.63 22.45
CA LYS A 167 13.53 15.95 22.31
C LYS A 167 12.00 15.95 22.38
N TYR A 168 11.37 14.90 21.85
CA TYR A 168 9.92 14.82 21.68
C TYR A 168 9.32 13.56 22.31
N SER A 169 8.08 13.67 22.81
CA SER A 169 7.34 12.53 23.36
C SER A 169 6.74 11.65 22.28
N THR A 170 6.73 10.33 22.49
CA THR A 170 6.03 9.35 21.65
C THR A 170 4.56 9.18 22.02
N THR A 171 4.07 9.78 23.09
CA THR A 171 2.69 9.61 23.60
C THR A 171 1.62 9.92 22.55
N GLY A 172 1.89 10.88 21.66
CA GLY A 172 1.01 11.20 20.53
C GLY A 172 0.81 10.00 19.59
N PHE A 173 1.88 9.28 19.25
CA PHE A 173 1.82 8.09 18.40
C PHE A 173 1.11 6.94 19.10
N GLU A 174 1.36 6.70 20.36
CA GLU A 174 0.71 5.65 21.15
C GLU A 174 -0.81 5.86 21.23
N SER A 175 -1.27 7.11 21.25
CA SER A 175 -2.70 7.43 21.19
C SER A 175 -3.31 7.25 19.80
N TYR A 176 -2.53 7.41 18.73
CA TYR A 176 -2.96 7.27 17.35
C TYR A 176 -2.99 5.81 16.90
N CYS A 177 -1.99 5.03 17.29
CA CYS A 177 -1.91 3.61 17.01
C CYS A 177 -1.57 2.85 18.29
N ASN A 178 -2.54 2.14 18.85
CA ASN A 178 -2.40 1.27 20.01
C ASN A 178 -2.00 -0.16 19.64
N LYS A 179 -1.59 -0.38 18.41
CA LYS A 179 -1.15 -1.65 17.85
C LYS A 179 0.27 -1.49 17.30
N GLU A 180 0.84 -2.58 16.86
CA GLU A 180 2.08 -2.59 16.11
C GLU A 180 1.93 -1.80 14.80
N LEU A 181 2.95 -1.02 14.45
CA LEU A 181 3.02 -0.33 13.17
C LEU A 181 3.31 -1.36 12.07
N ARG A 182 2.76 -1.16 10.88
CA ARG A 182 2.77 -2.16 9.82
C ARG A 182 2.95 -1.54 8.42
N GLY A 183 3.54 -0.37 8.32
CA GLY A 183 3.76 0.30 7.03
C GLY A 183 4.70 -0.49 6.13
N ASP A 184 5.73 -1.13 6.69
CA ASP A 184 6.67 -1.98 5.94
C ASP A 184 5.97 -3.22 5.38
N GLU A 185 5.18 -3.93 6.19
CA GLU A 185 4.38 -5.08 5.76
C GLU A 185 3.33 -4.66 4.73
N TYR A 186 2.70 -3.50 4.93
CA TYR A 186 1.71 -2.97 4.00
C TYR A 186 2.32 -2.68 2.62
N ILE A 187 3.48 -2.02 2.55
CA ILE A 187 4.21 -1.82 1.30
C ILE A 187 4.69 -3.16 0.72
N GLY A 188 5.20 -4.05 1.57
CA GLY A 188 5.59 -5.41 1.19
C GLY A 188 4.47 -6.18 0.51
N MET A 189 3.26 -6.13 1.07
CA MET A 189 2.07 -6.74 0.50
C MET A 189 1.68 -6.15 -0.87
N ILE A 190 1.75 -4.83 -1.05
CA ILE A 190 1.48 -4.21 -2.36
C ILE A 190 2.45 -4.74 -3.40
N VAL A 191 3.73 -4.81 -3.06
CA VAL A 191 4.81 -5.16 -4.00
C VAL A 191 4.88 -6.66 -4.28
N ASN A 192 4.70 -7.49 -3.24
CA ASN A 192 4.95 -8.93 -3.34
C ASN A 192 3.68 -9.74 -3.65
N THR A 193 2.50 -9.21 -3.34
CA THR A 193 1.22 -9.93 -3.51
C THR A 193 0.28 -9.23 -4.47
N ILE A 194 -0.05 -7.95 -4.23
CA ILE A 194 -1.06 -7.25 -5.03
C ILE A 194 -0.56 -6.98 -6.45
N LYS A 195 0.62 -6.36 -6.59
CA LYS A 195 1.15 -6.00 -7.90
C LYS A 195 1.36 -7.22 -8.81
N PRO A 196 1.99 -8.33 -8.39
CA PRO A 196 2.12 -9.52 -9.23
C PRO A 196 0.77 -10.10 -9.65
N ALA A 197 -0.23 -10.10 -8.76
CA ALA A 197 -1.57 -10.59 -9.08
C ALA A 197 -2.26 -9.68 -10.11
N VAL A 198 -2.16 -8.36 -9.99
CA VAL A 198 -2.69 -7.39 -10.95
C VAL A 198 -2.01 -7.55 -12.31
N ASP A 199 -0.68 -7.61 -12.34
CA ASP A 199 0.11 -7.74 -13.58
C ASP A 199 -0.17 -9.07 -14.33
N SER A 200 -0.54 -10.14 -13.60
CA SER A 200 -0.86 -11.43 -14.20
C SER A 200 -2.24 -11.49 -14.87
N ILE A 201 -3.17 -10.64 -14.45
CA ILE A 201 -4.57 -10.66 -14.91
C ILE A 201 -4.88 -9.51 -15.86
N PHE A 202 -4.35 -8.33 -15.58
CA PHE A 202 -4.60 -7.13 -16.37
C PHE A 202 -3.44 -6.83 -17.31
N SER A 203 -3.72 -6.13 -18.40
CA SER A 203 -2.73 -5.78 -19.42
C SER A 203 -1.91 -4.57 -18.99
N THR A 204 -1.02 -4.77 -18.03
CA THR A 204 -0.23 -3.70 -17.40
C THR A 204 1.11 -3.45 -18.11
N LEU A 205 1.68 -2.28 -17.88
CA LEU A 205 3.10 -1.97 -18.01
C LEU A 205 3.72 -2.19 -16.63
N PRO A 206 4.40 -3.34 -16.38
CA PRO A 206 4.79 -3.73 -15.02
C PRO A 206 6.06 -3.06 -14.49
N ASP A 207 6.74 -2.30 -15.35
CA ASP A 207 7.98 -1.63 -15.01
C ASP A 207 7.76 -0.45 -14.03
N ARG A 208 8.83 -0.05 -13.36
CA ARG A 208 8.86 1.02 -12.37
C ARG A 208 8.27 2.33 -12.90
N ASP A 209 8.65 2.74 -14.09
CA ASP A 209 8.30 4.06 -14.64
C ASP A 209 6.80 4.17 -14.98
N ASN A 210 6.12 3.03 -15.06
CA ASN A 210 4.68 2.90 -15.27
C ASN A 210 3.89 2.47 -14.02
N THR A 211 4.55 2.40 -12.85
CA THR A 211 3.96 2.03 -11.57
C THR A 211 3.99 3.22 -10.61
N ALA A 212 2.83 3.72 -10.23
CA ALA A 212 2.67 4.82 -9.28
C ALA A 212 1.96 4.38 -8.00
N ILE A 213 2.22 5.08 -6.89
CA ILE A 213 1.52 4.94 -5.62
C ILE A 213 0.92 6.29 -5.22
N MET A 214 -0.33 6.30 -4.70
CA MET A 214 -1.07 7.53 -4.49
C MET A 214 -2.00 7.46 -3.29
N GLY A 215 -2.11 8.56 -2.57
CA GLY A 215 -3.11 8.71 -1.51
C GLY A 215 -3.14 10.09 -0.87
N SER A 216 -4.03 10.23 0.11
CA SER A 216 -4.16 11.46 0.90
C SER A 216 -3.93 11.20 2.39
N SER A 217 -3.58 12.26 3.12
CA SER A 217 -3.38 12.16 4.57
C SER A 217 -2.34 11.10 4.93
N MET A 218 -2.69 10.08 5.71
CA MET A 218 -1.86 8.90 5.96
C MET A 218 -1.50 8.18 4.66
N GLY A 219 -2.44 8.13 3.68
CA GLY A 219 -2.17 7.58 2.35
C GLY A 219 -1.10 8.37 1.58
N GLY A 220 -1.07 9.70 1.72
CA GLY A 220 0.01 10.53 1.16
C GLY A 220 1.35 10.26 1.83
N LEU A 221 1.32 10.03 3.15
CA LEU A 221 2.50 9.71 3.95
C LEU A 221 3.13 8.37 3.51
N ILE A 222 2.34 7.31 3.45
CA ILE A 222 2.82 5.98 3.04
C ILE A 222 3.16 5.92 1.54
N SER A 223 2.63 6.84 0.70
CA SER A 223 2.94 6.88 -0.73
C SER A 223 4.39 7.31 -0.98
N PHE A 224 4.87 8.41 -0.40
CA PHE A 224 6.28 8.77 -0.58
C PHE A 224 7.21 7.77 0.11
N TYR A 225 6.80 7.24 1.28
CA TYR A 225 7.54 6.20 1.97
C TYR A 225 7.71 4.95 1.09
N GLY A 226 6.62 4.46 0.50
CA GLY A 226 6.66 3.31 -0.40
C GLY A 226 7.58 3.54 -1.61
N MET A 227 7.57 4.74 -2.20
CA MET A 227 8.50 5.07 -3.28
C MET A 227 9.95 5.11 -2.80
N CYS A 228 10.22 5.63 -1.61
CA CYS A 228 11.59 5.65 -1.05
C CYS A 228 12.11 4.24 -0.74
N GLU A 229 11.30 3.40 -0.08
CA GLU A 229 11.69 2.05 0.34
C GLU A 229 11.71 1.05 -0.82
N ARG A 230 10.90 1.28 -1.84
CA ARG A 230 10.78 0.43 -3.03
C ARG A 230 10.89 1.25 -4.31
N SER A 231 11.95 2.03 -4.41
CA SER A 231 12.29 2.82 -5.59
C SER A 231 12.59 1.96 -6.84
N ASP A 232 12.82 0.67 -6.65
CA ASP A 232 12.88 -0.34 -7.71
C ASP A 232 11.53 -0.66 -8.35
N VAL A 233 10.41 -0.40 -7.62
CA VAL A 233 9.06 -0.74 -8.04
C VAL A 233 8.21 0.48 -8.36
N PHE A 234 8.26 1.52 -7.55
CA PHE A 234 7.43 2.72 -7.72
C PHE A 234 8.24 3.86 -8.34
N GLY A 235 7.94 4.20 -9.59
CA GLY A 235 8.54 5.34 -10.29
C GLY A 235 7.88 6.68 -9.96
N ALA A 236 6.73 6.69 -9.30
CA ALA A 236 6.06 7.91 -8.90
C ALA A 236 5.29 7.79 -7.59
N ALA A 237 5.28 8.87 -6.79
CA ALA A 237 4.44 9.02 -5.61
C ALA A 237 3.60 10.30 -5.70
N ILE A 238 2.30 10.16 -5.41
CA ILE A 238 1.34 11.27 -5.32
C ILE A 238 0.82 11.38 -3.89
N CYS A 239 1.14 12.48 -3.25
CA CYS A 239 0.97 12.68 -1.81
C CYS A 239 0.08 13.91 -1.54
N MET A 240 -1.25 13.70 -1.50
CA MET A 240 -2.20 14.79 -1.31
C MET A 240 -2.47 15.02 0.17
N SER A 241 -2.47 16.28 0.61
CA SER A 241 -2.73 16.65 2.02
C SER A 241 -2.00 15.74 3.02
N THR A 242 -0.71 15.49 2.78
CA THR A 242 0.11 14.54 3.55
C THR A 242 0.05 14.82 5.06
N HIS A 243 -0.10 13.76 5.86
CA HIS A 243 -0.22 13.85 7.32
C HIS A 243 1.12 14.23 7.98
N LEU A 244 1.34 15.53 8.15
CA LEU A 244 2.60 16.11 8.67
C LEU A 244 2.53 16.49 10.15
N SER A 245 1.42 16.26 10.83
CA SER A 245 1.23 16.64 12.23
C SER A 245 0.52 15.55 13.01
N VAL A 246 1.29 14.72 13.71
CA VAL A 246 0.75 13.80 14.71
C VAL A 246 0.63 14.57 16.01
N SER A 247 -0.57 14.70 16.54
CA SER A 247 -0.85 15.44 17.81
C SER A 247 -0.37 16.90 17.84
N GLY A 248 -0.14 17.53 16.67
CA GLY A 248 0.36 18.90 16.58
C GLY A 248 1.85 19.07 16.86
N GLU A 249 2.60 17.99 17.03
CA GLU A 249 4.00 18.02 17.40
C GLU A 249 4.93 18.21 16.20
N LYS A 250 5.90 19.13 16.36
CA LYS A 250 6.94 19.38 15.33
C LYS A 250 7.83 18.17 15.08
N GLY A 251 8.04 17.32 16.08
CA GLY A 251 8.96 16.19 16.02
C GLY A 251 8.68 15.24 14.86
N TRP A 252 7.41 14.98 14.59
CA TRP A 252 7.03 14.14 13.46
C TRP A 252 7.41 14.76 12.11
N ALA A 253 7.08 16.03 11.89
CA ALA A 253 7.43 16.70 10.65
C ALA A 253 8.95 16.79 10.45
N GLU A 254 9.72 17.07 11.52
CA GLU A 254 11.19 17.09 11.49
C GLU A 254 11.76 15.72 11.10
N ALA A 255 11.19 14.62 11.64
CA ALA A 255 11.56 13.25 11.26
C ALA A 255 11.24 12.94 9.80
N VAL A 256 10.06 13.32 9.31
CA VAL A 256 9.67 13.19 7.89
C VAL A 256 10.66 13.97 6.98
N PHE A 257 11.05 15.18 7.36
CA PHE A 257 12.00 15.98 6.56
C PHE A 257 13.39 15.36 6.53
N ALA A 258 13.86 14.83 7.66
CA ALA A 258 15.15 14.14 7.73
C ALA A 258 15.13 12.87 6.87
N TYR A 259 14.06 12.09 6.97
CA TYR A 259 13.88 10.90 6.15
C TYR A 259 13.84 11.23 4.64
N LEU A 260 13.06 12.23 4.22
CA LEU A 260 13.01 12.64 2.82
C LEU A 260 14.38 13.06 2.29
N ARG A 261 15.18 13.81 3.07
CA ARG A 261 16.53 14.22 2.65
C ARG A 261 17.49 13.04 2.50
N ASP A 262 17.30 11.99 3.28
CA ASP A 262 18.16 10.80 3.25
C ASP A 262 17.74 9.75 2.21
N LYS A 263 16.43 9.55 2.03
CA LYS A 263 15.88 8.40 1.29
C LYS A 263 15.23 8.73 -0.04
N LEU A 264 14.88 10.00 -0.29
CA LEU A 264 14.25 10.34 -1.56
C LEU A 264 15.17 9.99 -2.74
N PRO A 265 14.70 9.20 -3.74
CA PRO A 265 15.53 8.83 -4.89
C PRO A 265 16.02 10.08 -5.67
N THR A 266 17.31 10.13 -5.97
CA THR A 266 17.94 11.28 -6.65
C THR A 266 18.47 10.93 -8.04
N ASP A 267 17.95 9.88 -8.66
CA ASP A 267 18.35 9.40 -9.99
C ASP A 267 17.77 10.25 -11.16
N GLY A 268 16.94 11.25 -10.85
CA GLY A 268 16.29 12.11 -11.83
C GLY A 268 15.14 11.45 -12.61
N GLN A 269 14.79 10.21 -12.29
CA GLN A 269 13.77 9.44 -13.00
C GLN A 269 12.47 9.29 -12.21
N HIS A 270 12.55 9.36 -10.87
CA HIS A 270 11.37 9.29 -10.01
C HIS A 270 10.59 10.59 -10.05
N ARG A 271 9.26 10.46 -9.98
CA ARG A 271 8.33 11.59 -10.06
C ARG A 271 7.57 11.76 -8.75
N LEU A 272 7.47 12.98 -8.26
CA LEU A 272 6.88 13.28 -6.97
C LEU A 272 5.89 14.45 -7.06
N TYR A 273 4.73 14.26 -6.44
CA TYR A 273 3.73 15.32 -6.30
C TYR A 273 3.32 15.48 -4.84
N PHE A 274 3.30 16.73 -4.37
CA PHE A 274 2.73 17.10 -3.07
C PHE A 274 1.64 18.14 -3.22
N ASP A 275 0.59 18.08 -2.40
CA ASP A 275 -0.33 19.19 -2.25
C ASP A 275 -0.85 19.37 -0.83
N CYS A 276 -1.49 20.52 -0.59
CA CYS A 276 -2.13 20.80 0.68
C CYS A 276 -3.26 21.83 0.49
N GLY A 277 -4.37 21.63 1.23
CA GLY A 277 -5.36 22.68 1.46
C GLY A 277 -5.01 23.59 2.65
N ASN A 278 -6.00 24.25 3.24
CA ASN A 278 -5.81 25.04 4.46
C ASN A 278 -7.04 25.10 5.38
N LYS A 279 -7.97 24.16 5.21
CA LYS A 279 -9.14 24.02 6.07
C LYS A 279 -9.13 22.67 6.77
N THR A 280 -9.88 22.55 7.83
CA THR A 280 -9.95 21.35 8.69
C THR A 280 -8.55 20.92 9.11
N SER A 281 -8.14 19.65 8.98
CA SER A 281 -6.81 19.18 9.38
C SER A 281 -5.68 19.82 8.58
N ASP A 282 -5.88 20.18 7.30
CA ASP A 282 -4.86 20.79 6.46
C ASP A 282 -4.32 22.12 7.03
N GLN A 283 -5.13 22.86 7.78
CA GLN A 283 -4.68 24.11 8.41
C GLN A 283 -3.47 23.91 9.32
N TYR A 284 -3.36 22.74 9.94
CA TYR A 284 -2.25 22.38 10.84
C TYR A 284 -1.02 21.88 10.06
N TYR A 285 -1.20 21.45 8.80
CA TYR A 285 -0.11 20.96 7.96
C TYR A 285 0.62 22.07 7.21
N VAL A 286 -0.05 23.20 6.94
CA VAL A 286 0.50 24.29 6.12
C VAL A 286 1.92 24.72 6.54
N PRO A 287 2.25 24.95 7.81
CA PRO A 287 3.61 25.33 8.20
C PRO A 287 4.66 24.30 7.79
N PHE A 288 4.35 23.02 7.98
CA PHE A 288 5.23 21.89 7.66
C PHE A 288 5.27 21.61 6.14
N TYR A 289 4.14 21.74 5.46
CA TYR A 289 4.04 21.62 4.01
C TYR A 289 4.99 22.61 3.31
N ASN A 290 5.01 23.85 3.73
CA ASN A 290 5.88 24.88 3.15
C ASN A 290 7.38 24.60 3.28
N GLU A 291 7.77 23.80 4.27
CA GLU A 291 9.16 23.33 4.40
C GLU A 291 9.39 22.05 3.58
N MET A 292 8.47 21.10 3.64
CA MET A 292 8.57 19.82 2.94
C MET A 292 8.73 19.99 1.43
N ILE A 293 7.97 20.90 0.80
CA ILE A 293 7.99 21.07 -0.65
C ILE A 293 9.30 21.64 -1.20
N LYS A 294 10.19 22.14 -0.36
CA LYS A 294 11.52 22.62 -0.76
C LYS A 294 12.50 21.45 -0.93
N ILE A 295 12.32 20.39 -0.16
CA ILE A 295 13.27 19.26 -0.06
C ILE A 295 13.52 18.60 -1.42
N PRO A 296 12.52 18.26 -2.25
CA PRO A 296 12.79 17.66 -3.55
C PRO A 296 13.65 18.55 -4.44
N THR A 297 13.41 19.86 -4.46
CA THR A 297 14.21 20.81 -5.24
C THR A 297 15.64 20.92 -4.68
N GLU A 298 15.83 20.91 -3.37
CA GLU A 298 17.15 20.84 -2.71
C GLU A 298 17.94 19.60 -3.13
N LEU A 299 17.24 18.50 -3.43
CA LEU A 299 17.79 17.21 -3.87
C LEU A 299 17.92 17.08 -5.42
N GLY A 300 17.64 18.13 -6.17
CA GLY A 300 17.84 18.15 -7.63
C GLY A 300 16.59 17.76 -8.45
N TYR A 301 15.43 17.63 -7.85
CA TYR A 301 14.17 17.49 -8.59
C TYR A 301 13.84 18.80 -9.33
N THR A 302 13.30 18.67 -10.53
CA THR A 302 12.95 19.78 -11.42
C THR A 302 11.46 19.76 -11.76
N ALA A 303 10.99 20.74 -12.52
CA ALA A 303 9.60 20.77 -13.00
C ALA A 303 9.22 19.57 -13.89
N ASP A 304 10.20 18.81 -14.41
CA ASP A 304 9.94 17.64 -15.24
C ASP A 304 9.51 16.43 -14.39
N ASN A 305 9.97 16.37 -13.14
CA ASN A 305 9.73 15.22 -12.27
C ASN A 305 9.19 15.59 -10.88
N TYR A 306 8.94 16.86 -10.61
CA TYR A 306 8.35 17.33 -9.36
C TYR A 306 7.32 18.42 -9.59
N ALA A 307 6.17 18.26 -8.94
CA ALA A 307 5.16 19.30 -8.87
C ALA A 307 4.57 19.40 -7.46
N ASN A 308 4.08 20.57 -7.10
CA ASN A 308 3.34 20.77 -5.85
C ASN A 308 2.19 21.75 -6.04
N GLY A 309 1.19 21.69 -5.16
CA GLY A 309 0.01 22.55 -5.21
C GLY A 309 -0.43 23.03 -3.84
N TYR A 310 -0.77 24.32 -3.72
CA TYR A 310 -1.42 24.87 -2.55
C TYR A 310 -2.82 25.35 -2.90
N TYR A 311 -3.84 24.88 -2.18
CA TYR A 311 -5.26 25.08 -2.50
C TYR A 311 -5.99 25.82 -1.37
N PRO A 312 -5.93 27.15 -1.31
CA PRO A 312 -6.63 27.94 -0.30
C PRO A 312 -8.14 27.70 -0.35
N GLY A 313 -8.73 27.43 0.83
CA GLY A 313 -10.15 27.12 0.96
C GLY A 313 -10.47 25.62 0.91
N ALA A 314 -9.57 24.77 0.42
CA ALA A 314 -9.77 23.33 0.39
C ALA A 314 -9.65 22.72 1.79
N ALA A 315 -10.58 21.82 2.11
CA ALA A 315 -10.62 21.06 3.35
C ALA A 315 -9.92 19.70 3.20
N HIS A 316 -9.60 19.08 4.33
CA HIS A 316 -9.05 17.72 4.40
C HIS A 316 -10.20 16.71 4.24
N GLU A 317 -10.64 16.49 3.02
CA GLU A 317 -11.77 15.62 2.68
C GLU A 317 -11.77 15.22 1.21
N GLU A 318 -12.46 14.11 0.88
CA GLU A 318 -12.50 13.51 -0.45
C GLU A 318 -13.05 14.45 -1.51
N LYS A 319 -14.09 15.23 -1.20
CA LYS A 319 -14.64 16.23 -2.12
C LYS A 319 -13.61 17.27 -2.54
N SER A 320 -12.76 17.69 -1.62
CA SER A 320 -11.68 18.64 -1.91
C SER A 320 -10.58 17.99 -2.73
N TRP A 321 -10.28 16.70 -2.52
CA TRP A 321 -9.31 15.96 -3.33
C TRP A 321 -9.86 15.66 -4.71
N ALA A 322 -11.12 15.26 -4.86
CA ALA A 322 -11.80 15.09 -6.14
C ALA A 322 -11.73 16.36 -7.01
N ALA A 323 -11.96 17.51 -6.40
CA ALA A 323 -11.95 18.81 -7.11
C ALA A 323 -10.58 19.18 -7.74
N ARG A 324 -9.48 18.48 -7.35
CA ARG A 324 -8.14 18.76 -7.83
C ARG A 324 -7.32 17.53 -8.28
N VAL A 325 -7.91 16.33 -8.24
CA VAL A 325 -7.23 15.09 -8.62
C VAL A 325 -6.82 15.06 -10.10
N ASN A 326 -7.48 15.87 -10.94
CA ASN A 326 -7.06 16.08 -12.32
C ASN A 326 -5.62 16.56 -12.45
N VAL A 327 -5.12 17.35 -11.49
CA VAL A 327 -3.74 17.87 -11.52
C VAL A 327 -2.71 16.76 -11.40
N PRO A 328 -2.70 15.93 -10.33
CA PRO A 328 -1.75 14.81 -10.23
C PRO A 328 -1.98 13.74 -11.30
N LEU A 329 -3.20 13.48 -11.76
CA LEU A 329 -3.43 12.55 -12.88
C LEU A 329 -2.81 13.08 -14.19
N THR A 330 -2.90 14.39 -14.44
CA THR A 330 -2.22 15.01 -15.60
C THR A 330 -0.70 14.99 -15.42
N PHE A 331 -0.20 15.21 -14.22
CA PHE A 331 1.22 15.06 -13.92
C PHE A 331 1.73 13.64 -14.18
N LEU A 332 0.97 12.60 -13.83
CA LEU A 332 1.35 11.21 -14.07
C LEU A 332 1.24 10.78 -15.54
N TYR A 333 0.18 11.17 -16.21
CA TYR A 333 -0.24 10.54 -17.47
C TYR A 333 -0.47 11.52 -18.61
N GLY A 334 -0.15 12.80 -18.43
CA GLY A 334 -0.25 13.85 -19.47
C GLY A 334 0.55 13.50 -20.73
N LYS A 335 0.01 13.93 -21.89
CA LYS A 335 0.62 13.74 -23.22
C LYS A 335 1.42 14.95 -23.61
#